data_548e39bb1e0315ae198ec177914da068
#
_entry.id   548e39bb1e0315ae198ec177914da068
#
_cell.length_a   1.000
_cell.length_b   1.000
_cell.length_c   1.000
_cell.angle_alpha   90.00
_cell.angle_beta   90.00
_cell.angle_gamma   90.00
#
_symmetry.space_group_name_H-M   'P 1'
#
loop_
_entity.id
_entity.type
_entity.pdbx_description
1 polymer ?
#
loop_
_entity_poly.entity_id
_entity_poly.type
_entity_poly.pdbx_seq_one_letter_code
_entity_poly.pdbx_strand_id
1 'polypeptide(L)'
;MEDKRTEQYRQELKKFVMSHTEDVLKNPRSFIHYPFIDPGSVYDGNVWDWDTYWSVYGFLNLADSYQDPSVKPRIIEHAQGNIRNFFDHQLEDGYIPMMIEVADWPEPYLNMRHKEGKIMNMHKPFLCSQMCLISDYPGHSAWTEDFLSGVAQYFECYDNYYFPETSRSSVWQHALMFGMHIDTAPF
;
A
#
# COMPACT_ATOMS: atom_id res chain seq x y z
N MET A 1 -16.61 -25.15 -18.48
CA MET A 1 -17.20 -25.63 -17.21
C MET A 1 -16.15 -25.49 -16.14
N GLU A 2 -16.37 -24.63 -15.19
CA GLU A 2 -15.49 -24.51 -14.03
C GLU A 2 -15.62 -25.78 -13.20
N ASP A 3 -14.49 -26.34 -12.75
CA ASP A 3 -14.49 -27.57 -11.95
C ASP A 3 -15.14 -27.30 -10.61
N LYS A 4 -16.08 -28.16 -10.18
CA LYS A 4 -16.75 -28.07 -8.88
C LYS A 4 -15.77 -27.92 -7.71
N ARG A 5 -14.58 -28.51 -7.86
CA ARG A 5 -13.50 -28.43 -6.86
C ARG A 5 -12.90 -27.02 -6.78
N THR A 6 -12.72 -26.35 -7.91
CA THR A 6 -12.23 -24.96 -7.97
C THR A 6 -13.22 -24.02 -7.28
N GLU A 7 -14.53 -24.19 -7.53
CA GLU A 7 -15.56 -23.39 -6.88
C GLU A 7 -15.60 -23.65 -5.36
N GLN A 8 -15.45 -24.89 -4.92
CA GLN A 8 -15.36 -25.21 -3.51
C GLN A 8 -14.19 -24.49 -2.83
N TYR A 9 -12.98 -24.55 -3.40
CA TYR A 9 -11.81 -23.87 -2.85
C TYR A 9 -11.98 -22.34 -2.84
N ARG A 10 -12.61 -21.77 -3.87
CA ARG A 10 -12.94 -20.34 -3.90
C ARG A 10 -13.84 -19.96 -2.74
N GLN A 11 -14.87 -20.74 -2.45
CA GLN A 11 -15.78 -20.48 -1.34
C GLN A 11 -15.10 -20.66 0.04
N GLU A 12 -14.24 -21.65 0.18
CA GLU A 12 -13.46 -21.85 1.41
C GLU A 12 -12.50 -20.68 1.65
N LEU A 13 -11.76 -20.24 0.63
CA LEU A 13 -10.86 -19.08 0.70
C LEU A 13 -11.63 -17.80 1.05
N LYS A 14 -12.77 -17.56 0.40
CA LYS A 14 -13.64 -16.43 0.69
C LYS A 14 -14.08 -16.42 2.16
N LYS A 15 -14.56 -17.55 2.67
CA LYS A 15 -14.96 -17.68 4.08
C LYS A 15 -13.78 -17.42 5.01
N PHE A 16 -12.61 -17.95 4.69
CA PHE A 16 -11.39 -17.72 5.47
C PHE A 16 -11.05 -16.24 5.55
N VAL A 17 -10.94 -15.54 4.43
CA VAL A 17 -10.64 -14.10 4.40
C VAL A 17 -11.68 -13.30 5.17
N MET A 18 -12.97 -13.58 4.95
CA MET A 18 -14.05 -12.87 5.64
C MET A 18 -14.06 -13.10 7.16
N SER A 19 -13.63 -14.27 7.63
CA SER A 19 -13.55 -14.56 9.08
C SER A 19 -12.39 -13.85 9.79
N HIS A 20 -11.38 -13.37 9.04
CA HIS A 20 -10.22 -12.67 9.58
C HIS A 20 -10.25 -11.15 9.32
N THR A 21 -11.37 -10.62 8.83
CA THR A 21 -11.49 -9.19 8.52
C THR A 21 -11.21 -8.31 9.73
N GLU A 22 -11.73 -8.65 10.90
CA GLU A 22 -11.52 -7.86 12.13
C GLU A 22 -10.06 -7.92 12.61
N ASP A 23 -9.34 -8.95 12.25
CA ASP A 23 -7.92 -9.09 12.63
C ASP A 23 -7.01 -8.12 11.87
N VAL A 24 -7.42 -7.69 10.67
CA VAL A 24 -6.61 -6.84 9.79
C VAL A 24 -7.11 -5.39 9.69
N LEU A 25 -8.35 -5.11 10.11
CA LEU A 25 -8.85 -3.73 10.21
C LEU A 25 -8.38 -3.12 11.52
N LYS A 26 -7.36 -2.27 11.45
CA LYS A 26 -6.70 -1.68 12.63
C LYS A 26 -7.12 -0.22 12.86
N ASN A 27 -7.17 0.13 14.13
CA ASN A 27 -7.34 1.51 14.55
C ASN A 27 -6.01 2.29 14.47
N PRO A 28 -6.06 3.63 14.37
CA PRO A 28 -4.88 4.48 14.45
C PRO A 28 -4.04 4.17 15.69
N ARG A 29 -2.73 4.18 15.54
CA ARG A 29 -1.80 4.02 16.65
C ARG A 29 -0.40 4.54 16.32
N SER A 30 0.29 5.13 17.30
CA SER A 30 1.65 5.65 17.13
C SER A 30 1.77 6.59 15.92
N PHE A 31 2.62 6.29 14.95
CA PHE A 31 2.84 7.08 13.74
C PHE A 31 1.80 6.83 12.63
N ILE A 32 0.87 5.90 12.85
CA ILE A 32 -0.22 5.60 11.90
C ILE A 32 -1.46 6.33 12.39
N HIS A 33 -1.80 7.46 11.78
CA HIS A 33 -2.79 8.41 12.28
C HIS A 33 -4.21 8.12 11.81
N TYR A 34 -4.38 7.28 10.79
CA TYR A 34 -5.69 6.91 10.23
C TYR A 34 -5.94 5.41 10.36
N PRO A 35 -7.22 4.96 10.40
CA PRO A 35 -7.55 3.55 10.34
C PRO A 35 -6.88 2.90 9.12
N PHE A 36 -6.44 1.66 9.24
CA PHE A 36 -5.68 1.01 8.17
C PHE A 36 -5.97 -0.48 8.07
N ILE A 37 -5.73 -1.03 6.88
CA ILE A 37 -5.70 -2.47 6.64
C ILE A 37 -4.24 -2.89 6.74
N ASP A 38 -3.92 -3.78 7.66
CA ASP A 38 -2.57 -4.31 7.79
C ASP A 38 -2.40 -5.65 7.06
N PRO A 39 -1.16 -6.07 6.74
CA PRO A 39 -0.92 -7.33 6.04
C PRO A 39 -1.07 -8.56 6.95
N GLY A 40 -1.16 -8.36 8.26
CA GLY A 40 -1.25 -9.44 9.26
C GLY A 40 0.04 -10.24 9.44
N SER A 41 -0.04 -11.31 10.26
CA SER A 41 1.06 -12.22 10.54
C SER A 41 2.28 -11.52 11.17
N VAL A 42 3.48 -11.80 10.70
CA VAL A 42 4.74 -11.22 11.21
C VAL A 42 4.92 -9.75 10.88
N TYR A 43 4.12 -9.21 9.98
CA TYR A 43 4.12 -7.80 9.57
C TYR A 43 3.04 -6.98 10.27
N ASP A 44 2.37 -7.59 11.27
CA ASP A 44 1.26 -6.99 11.99
C ASP A 44 1.61 -5.63 12.57
N GLY A 45 0.73 -4.68 12.29
CA GLY A 45 0.78 -3.36 12.88
C GLY A 45 1.53 -2.30 12.10
N ASN A 46 2.20 -2.64 11.02
CA ASN A 46 2.84 -1.70 10.10
C ASN A 46 2.01 -1.52 8.82
N VAL A 47 2.14 -0.37 8.18
CA VAL A 47 1.54 -0.14 6.86
C VAL A 47 2.61 -0.31 5.81
N TRP A 48 2.46 -1.31 4.96
CA TRP A 48 3.37 -1.63 3.87
C TRP A 48 2.75 -1.30 2.52
N ASP A 49 3.52 -0.73 1.60
CA ASP A 49 3.04 -0.27 0.30
C ASP A 49 2.45 -1.40 -0.58
N TRP A 50 3.23 -2.45 -0.77
CA TRP A 50 2.86 -3.60 -1.60
C TRP A 50 1.70 -4.41 -0.99
N ASP A 51 1.85 -4.74 0.30
CA ASP A 51 0.89 -5.56 1.02
C ASP A 51 -0.45 -4.84 1.15
N THR A 52 -0.42 -3.54 1.42
CA THR A 52 -1.61 -2.69 1.48
C THR A 52 -2.38 -2.71 0.16
N TYR A 53 -1.70 -2.59 -0.99
CA TYR A 53 -2.36 -2.60 -2.29
C TYR A 53 -3.15 -3.91 -2.50
N TRP A 54 -2.52 -5.05 -2.26
CA TRP A 54 -3.17 -6.35 -2.48
C TRP A 54 -4.23 -6.67 -1.44
N SER A 55 -4.03 -6.26 -0.18
CA SER A 55 -5.03 -6.40 0.87
C SER A 55 -6.27 -5.58 0.57
N VAL A 56 -6.11 -4.31 0.19
CA VAL A 56 -7.21 -3.43 -0.23
C VAL A 56 -7.95 -4.04 -1.42
N TYR A 57 -7.22 -4.49 -2.45
CA TYR A 57 -7.84 -5.14 -3.61
C TYR A 57 -8.68 -6.36 -3.20
N GLY A 58 -8.14 -7.23 -2.34
CA GLY A 58 -8.83 -8.42 -1.87
C GLY A 58 -10.10 -8.09 -1.07
N PHE A 59 -10.01 -7.20 -0.08
CA PHE A 59 -11.14 -6.84 0.78
C PHE A 59 -12.23 -6.07 0.05
N LEU A 60 -11.88 -5.16 -0.85
CA LEU A 60 -12.86 -4.44 -1.65
C LEU A 60 -13.65 -5.40 -2.56
N ASN A 61 -12.99 -6.37 -3.21
CA ASN A 61 -13.68 -7.36 -4.03
C ASN A 61 -14.62 -8.27 -3.21
N LEU A 62 -14.41 -8.39 -1.91
CA LEU A 62 -15.28 -9.14 -1.01
C LEU A 62 -16.33 -8.27 -0.31
N ALA A 63 -16.24 -6.95 -0.41
CA ALA A 63 -17.04 -6.01 0.38
C ALA A 63 -18.56 -6.23 0.26
N ASP A 64 -19.03 -6.56 -0.93
CA ASP A 64 -20.46 -6.85 -1.17
C ASP A 64 -20.89 -8.25 -0.74
N SER A 65 -19.98 -9.07 -0.21
CA SER A 65 -20.26 -10.44 0.22
C SER A 65 -20.59 -10.55 1.69
N TYR A 66 -20.35 -9.50 2.46
CA TYR A 66 -20.67 -9.47 3.89
C TYR A 66 -22.16 -9.28 4.10
N GLN A 67 -22.71 -10.03 5.05
CA GLN A 67 -24.13 -9.90 5.43
C GLN A 67 -24.36 -8.65 6.30
N ASP A 68 -23.38 -8.28 7.09
CA ASP A 68 -23.41 -7.05 7.89
C ASP A 68 -23.13 -5.83 7.01
N PRO A 69 -24.10 -4.92 6.83
CA PRO A 69 -23.95 -3.75 5.98
C PRO A 69 -22.92 -2.73 6.52
N SER A 70 -22.51 -2.83 7.78
CA SER A 70 -21.51 -1.95 8.37
C SER A 70 -20.07 -2.27 7.96
N VAL A 71 -19.82 -3.49 7.47
CA VAL A 71 -18.46 -3.95 7.14
C VAL A 71 -17.92 -3.27 5.90
N LYS A 72 -18.71 -3.13 4.84
CA LYS A 72 -18.28 -2.48 3.59
C LYS A 72 -17.79 -1.05 3.78
N PRO A 73 -18.55 -0.13 4.45
CA PRO A 73 -18.08 1.22 4.74
C PRO A 73 -16.76 1.23 5.53
N ARG A 74 -16.59 0.33 6.49
CA ARG A 74 -15.37 0.21 7.28
C ARG A 74 -14.17 -0.22 6.43
N ILE A 75 -14.34 -1.20 5.55
CA ILE A 75 -13.28 -1.59 4.60
C ILE A 75 -12.86 -0.38 3.75
N ILE A 76 -13.81 0.39 3.23
CA ILE A 76 -13.53 1.58 2.42
C ILE A 76 -12.78 2.63 3.26
N GLU A 77 -13.24 2.92 4.46
CA GLU A 77 -12.60 3.87 5.38
C GLU A 77 -11.14 3.48 5.68
N HIS A 78 -10.89 2.21 5.99
CA HIS A 78 -9.54 1.70 6.28
C HIS A 78 -8.66 1.71 5.02
N ALA A 79 -9.21 1.38 3.86
CA ALA A 79 -8.52 1.47 2.59
C ALA A 79 -8.11 2.92 2.26
N GLN A 80 -9.01 3.89 2.45
CA GLN A 80 -8.68 5.31 2.33
C GLN A 80 -7.66 5.74 3.38
N GLY A 81 -7.75 5.20 4.60
CA GLY A 81 -6.82 5.46 5.68
C GLY A 81 -5.39 5.01 5.36
N ASN A 82 -5.21 3.90 4.64
CA ASN A 82 -3.89 3.50 4.17
C ASN A 82 -3.27 4.57 3.26
N ILE A 83 -4.02 5.12 2.31
CA ILE A 83 -3.55 6.21 1.43
C ILE A 83 -3.22 7.45 2.26
N ARG A 84 -4.11 7.85 3.18
CA ARG A 84 -3.90 9.02 4.05
C ARG A 84 -2.64 8.89 4.88
N ASN A 85 -2.37 7.72 5.44
CA ASN A 85 -1.16 7.47 6.22
C ASN A 85 0.11 7.64 5.37
N PHE A 86 0.13 7.17 4.13
CA PHE A 86 1.28 7.35 3.26
C PHE A 86 1.52 8.82 2.90
N PHE A 87 0.48 9.58 2.57
CA PHE A 87 0.62 11.01 2.29
C PHE A 87 0.95 11.84 3.55
N ASP A 88 0.48 11.43 4.71
CA ASP A 88 0.83 12.05 5.99
C ASP A 88 2.33 11.92 6.33
N HIS A 89 2.99 10.92 5.78
CA HIS A 89 4.43 10.68 5.89
C HIS A 89 5.23 11.13 4.66
N GLN A 90 4.61 11.85 3.73
CA GLN A 90 5.31 12.42 2.58
C GLN A 90 6.27 13.52 3.03
N LEU A 91 7.50 13.47 2.54
CA LEU A 91 8.49 14.50 2.79
C LEU A 91 8.40 15.65 1.77
N GLU A 92 9.03 16.78 2.08
CA GLU A 92 9.00 17.99 1.25
C GLU A 92 9.45 17.79 -0.20
N ASP A 93 10.34 16.82 -0.45
CA ASP A 93 10.83 16.48 -1.78
C ASP A 93 9.97 15.43 -2.50
N GLY A 94 8.82 15.09 -1.95
CA GLY A 94 7.88 14.13 -2.53
C GLY A 94 8.12 12.67 -2.13
N TYR A 95 9.21 12.38 -1.42
CA TYR A 95 9.49 11.01 -0.96
C TYR A 95 8.37 10.49 -0.04
N ILE A 96 7.87 9.31 -0.33
CA ILE A 96 6.95 8.54 0.54
C ILE A 96 7.63 7.23 0.91
N PRO A 97 7.70 6.85 2.21
CA PRO A 97 8.31 5.61 2.63
C PRO A 97 7.50 4.39 2.15
N MET A 98 8.16 3.27 1.90
CA MET A 98 7.48 2.02 1.56
C MET A 98 6.77 1.37 2.75
N MET A 99 7.13 1.76 3.96
CA MET A 99 6.58 1.26 5.20
C MET A 99 6.44 2.38 6.23
N ILE A 100 5.34 2.36 6.98
CA ILE A 100 5.11 3.22 8.14
C ILE A 100 5.07 2.32 9.36
N GLU A 101 5.92 2.63 10.34
CA GLU A 101 6.11 1.83 11.54
C GLU A 101 5.17 2.20 12.67
N VAL A 102 4.83 1.21 13.49
CA VAL A 102 4.08 1.41 14.73
C VAL A 102 4.99 1.75 15.91
N ALA A 103 6.20 1.19 15.94
CA ALA A 103 7.18 1.33 17.01
C ALA A 103 8.58 1.46 16.44
N ASP A 104 9.54 1.79 17.30
CA ASP A 104 10.96 1.79 16.95
C ASP A 104 11.36 0.41 16.42
N TRP A 105 11.52 0.35 15.12
CA TRP A 105 11.95 -0.86 14.44
C TRP A 105 13.46 -0.99 14.58
N PRO A 106 13.99 -2.15 15.04
CA PRO A 106 15.41 -2.29 15.29
C PRO A 106 16.28 -2.36 14.02
N GLU A 107 15.67 -2.42 12.85
CA GLU A 107 16.34 -2.55 11.56
C GLU A 107 16.50 -1.20 10.85
N PRO A 108 17.55 -0.43 11.14
CA PRO A 108 17.69 0.94 10.65
C PRO A 108 17.74 1.03 9.12
N TYR A 109 18.04 -0.04 8.41
CA TYR A 109 18.08 -0.02 6.94
C TYR A 109 16.68 0.04 6.30
N LEU A 110 15.62 -0.35 7.01
CA LEU A 110 14.24 -0.19 6.52
C LEU A 110 13.83 1.28 6.43
N ASN A 111 14.38 2.10 7.33
CA ASN A 111 14.17 3.54 7.37
C ASN A 111 15.25 4.30 6.60
N MET A 112 16.18 3.58 5.99
CA MET A 112 17.26 4.20 5.25
C MET A 112 16.73 4.81 3.95
N ARG A 113 16.66 6.13 3.91
CA ARG A 113 16.22 6.88 2.73
C ARG A 113 17.30 6.96 1.64
N HIS A 114 18.57 7.07 2.02
CA HIS A 114 19.69 7.21 1.10
C HIS A 114 20.80 6.20 1.39
N LYS A 115 21.33 5.61 0.34
CA LYS A 115 22.54 4.80 0.40
C LYS A 115 23.37 5.06 -0.85
N GLU A 116 24.63 5.49 -0.67
CA GLU A 116 25.57 5.73 -1.77
C GLU A 116 25.01 6.70 -2.85
N GLY A 117 24.31 7.75 -2.42
CA GLY A 117 23.70 8.75 -3.32
C GLY A 117 22.41 8.29 -4.02
N LYS A 118 21.90 7.10 -3.68
CA LYS A 118 20.65 6.58 -4.24
C LYS A 118 19.54 6.64 -3.22
N ILE A 119 18.32 6.96 -3.65
CA ILE A 119 17.12 6.84 -2.80
C ILE A 119 16.79 5.35 -2.62
N MET A 120 16.43 5.01 -1.38
CA MET A 120 16.07 3.66 -0.96
C MET A 120 14.67 3.66 -0.35
N ASN A 121 14.03 2.49 -0.35
CA ASN A 121 12.79 2.22 0.40
C ASN A 121 11.64 3.21 0.13
N MET A 122 11.61 3.80 -1.06
CA MET A 122 10.50 4.63 -1.50
C MET A 122 9.29 3.74 -1.83
N HIS A 123 8.10 4.23 -1.52
CA HIS A 123 6.83 3.61 -1.89
C HIS A 123 6.80 3.30 -3.39
N LYS A 124 6.37 2.10 -3.76
CA LYS A 124 6.18 1.71 -5.17
C LYS A 124 5.04 2.51 -5.81
N PRO A 125 5.04 2.73 -7.14
CA PRO A 125 4.08 3.61 -7.81
C PRO A 125 2.65 3.03 -7.90
N PHE A 126 2.13 2.53 -6.79
CA PHE A 126 0.77 1.97 -6.70
C PHE A 126 -0.27 2.94 -6.12
N LEU A 127 0.15 4.07 -5.53
CA LEU A 127 -0.76 4.98 -4.84
C LEU A 127 -1.94 5.41 -5.72
N CYS A 128 -1.68 5.89 -6.93
CA CYS A 128 -2.75 6.32 -7.84
C CYS A 128 -3.67 5.15 -8.24
N SER A 129 -3.10 3.99 -8.53
CA SER A 129 -3.90 2.79 -8.85
C SER A 129 -4.78 2.37 -7.67
N GLN A 130 -4.27 2.48 -6.46
CA GLN A 130 -5.03 2.18 -5.25
C GLN A 130 -6.12 3.23 -5.00
N MET A 131 -5.83 4.51 -5.20
CA MET A 131 -6.83 5.59 -5.10
C MET A 131 -7.98 5.39 -6.09
N CYS A 132 -7.68 5.04 -7.36
CA CYS A 132 -8.69 4.70 -8.35
C CYS A 132 -9.53 3.49 -7.91
N LEU A 133 -8.86 2.41 -7.53
CA LEU A 133 -9.52 1.19 -7.06
C LEU A 133 -10.50 1.47 -5.90
N ILE A 134 -10.06 2.24 -4.90
CA ILE A 134 -10.91 2.59 -3.76
C ILE A 134 -12.10 3.45 -4.21
N SER A 135 -11.90 4.39 -5.14
CA SER A 135 -12.92 5.33 -5.61
C SER A 135 -14.07 4.65 -6.36
N ASP A 136 -13.84 3.50 -6.97
CA ASP A 136 -14.88 2.73 -7.68
C ASP A 136 -16.00 2.26 -6.74
N TYR A 137 -15.70 2.01 -5.46
CA TYR A 137 -16.66 1.45 -4.50
C TYR A 137 -17.66 2.45 -3.92
N PRO A 138 -17.27 3.67 -3.50
CA PRO A 138 -18.21 4.72 -3.16
C PRO A 138 -18.82 5.40 -4.41
N GLY A 139 -18.28 5.15 -5.60
CA GLY A 139 -18.72 5.74 -6.86
C GLY A 139 -18.34 7.21 -7.04
N HIS A 140 -17.34 7.69 -6.29
CA HIS A 140 -16.80 9.06 -6.42
C HIS A 140 -15.34 9.13 -5.97
N SER A 141 -14.61 10.08 -6.56
CA SER A 141 -13.19 10.33 -6.29
C SER A 141 -12.91 11.62 -5.49
N ALA A 142 -13.94 12.34 -5.04
CA ALA A 142 -13.76 13.64 -4.35
C ALA A 142 -12.79 13.57 -3.16
N TRP A 143 -12.74 12.46 -2.45
CA TRP A 143 -11.82 12.24 -1.34
C TRP A 143 -10.34 12.28 -1.73
N THR A 144 -10.02 12.16 -3.04
CA THR A 144 -8.63 12.17 -3.54
C THR A 144 -8.12 13.57 -3.86
N GLU A 145 -8.98 14.59 -3.88
CA GLU A 145 -8.62 15.96 -4.28
C GLU A 145 -7.50 16.55 -3.41
N ASP A 146 -7.53 16.26 -2.10
CA ASP A 146 -6.53 16.76 -1.13
C ASP A 146 -5.13 16.19 -1.39
N PHE A 147 -5.02 15.07 -2.12
CA PHE A 147 -3.75 14.38 -2.38
C PHE A 147 -3.13 14.72 -3.73
N LEU A 148 -3.81 15.43 -4.64
CA LEU A 148 -3.33 15.67 -6.00
C LEU A 148 -1.98 16.38 -6.05
N SER A 149 -1.75 17.35 -5.16
CA SER A 149 -0.46 18.01 -5.04
C SER A 149 0.63 17.05 -4.55
N GLY A 150 0.33 16.23 -3.56
CA GLY A 150 1.24 15.21 -3.06
C GLY A 150 1.58 14.15 -4.10
N VAL A 151 0.60 13.75 -4.92
CA VAL A 151 0.81 12.84 -6.05
C VAL A 151 1.80 13.44 -7.05
N ALA A 152 1.65 14.72 -7.42
CA ALA A 152 2.57 15.37 -8.33
C ALA A 152 4.01 15.38 -7.76
N GLN A 153 4.18 15.78 -6.52
CA GLN A 153 5.48 15.77 -5.84
C GLN A 153 6.09 14.36 -5.75
N TYR A 154 5.27 13.35 -5.50
CA TYR A 154 5.71 11.96 -5.46
C TYR A 154 6.27 11.50 -6.81
N PHE A 155 5.62 11.82 -7.93
CA PHE A 155 6.13 11.50 -9.26
C PHE A 155 7.35 12.33 -9.63
N GLU A 156 7.43 13.61 -9.25
CA GLU A 156 8.64 14.42 -9.40
C GLU A 156 9.83 13.81 -8.65
N CYS A 157 9.60 13.28 -7.44
CA CYS A 157 10.62 12.55 -6.70
C CYS A 157 11.10 11.31 -7.46
N TYR A 158 10.19 10.54 -8.07
CA TYR A 158 10.56 9.42 -8.94
C TYR A 158 11.38 9.87 -10.15
N ASP A 159 10.95 10.89 -10.86
CA ASP A 159 11.64 11.40 -12.05
C ASP A 159 13.06 11.87 -11.71
N ASN A 160 13.23 12.55 -10.60
CA ASN A 160 14.53 13.08 -10.19
C ASN A 160 15.52 11.98 -9.78
N TYR A 161 15.06 10.87 -9.21
CA TYR A 161 15.93 9.86 -8.60
C TYR A 161 15.97 8.53 -9.35
N TYR A 162 14.91 8.17 -10.06
CA TYR A 162 14.78 6.88 -10.74
C TYR A 162 14.76 6.97 -12.26
N PHE A 163 14.71 8.19 -12.83
CA PHE A 163 14.87 8.41 -14.26
C PHE A 163 16.18 9.19 -14.50
N PRO A 164 17.34 8.54 -14.47
CA PRO A 164 18.57 9.23 -14.87
C PRO A 164 18.46 9.65 -16.33
N GLU A 165 19.04 10.81 -16.68
CA GLU A 165 18.98 11.43 -18.02
C GLU A 165 19.33 10.49 -19.16
N THR A 166 20.07 9.43 -18.89
CA THR A 166 20.55 8.44 -19.86
C THR A 166 19.63 7.24 -20.06
N SER A 167 18.64 7.04 -19.18
CA SER A 167 17.68 5.94 -19.32
C SER A 167 16.26 6.47 -19.22
N ARG A 168 15.40 6.09 -20.15
CA ARG A 168 13.97 6.41 -20.10
C ARG A 168 13.17 5.44 -19.20
N SER A 169 13.87 4.75 -18.31
CA SER A 169 13.30 3.73 -17.44
C SER A 169 13.58 4.04 -15.98
N SER A 170 12.57 3.95 -15.12
CA SER A 170 12.75 4.09 -13.68
C SER A 170 13.59 2.94 -13.12
N VAL A 171 14.49 3.26 -12.21
CA VAL A 171 15.27 2.26 -11.46
C VAL A 171 14.80 2.28 -10.02
N TRP A 172 14.17 1.19 -9.59
CA TRP A 172 13.72 1.04 -8.21
C TRP A 172 14.67 0.17 -7.41
N GLN A 173 14.98 0.58 -6.19
CA GLN A 173 15.87 -0.16 -5.28
C GLN A 173 15.20 -0.41 -3.94
N HIS A 174 15.36 -1.63 -3.43
CA HIS A 174 14.81 -2.08 -2.17
C HIS A 174 15.90 -2.61 -1.25
N ALA A 175 16.02 -2.07 -0.04
CA ALA A 175 17.06 -2.47 0.90
C ALA A 175 16.89 -3.90 1.43
N LEU A 176 15.65 -4.41 1.50
CA LEU A 176 15.34 -5.76 2.00
C LEU A 176 15.78 -6.90 1.08
N MET A 177 16.15 -6.63 -0.14
CA MET A 177 16.58 -7.66 -1.08
C MET A 177 18.05 -8.04 -0.89
N PHE A 178 18.51 -8.18 0.35
CA PHE A 178 19.80 -8.80 0.75
C PHE A 178 21.02 -8.35 -0.06
N GLY A 179 21.15 -7.06 -0.34
CA GLY A 179 22.26 -6.56 -1.16
C GLY A 179 22.22 -7.05 -2.62
N MET A 180 21.17 -7.74 -3.02
CA MET A 180 20.91 -7.96 -4.42
C MET A 180 20.50 -6.63 -5.03
N HIS A 181 21.42 -6.01 -5.76
CA HIS A 181 21.06 -5.01 -6.73
C HIS A 181 20.17 -5.74 -7.75
N ILE A 182 18.86 -5.60 -7.60
CA ILE A 182 18.01 -5.82 -8.75
C ILE A 182 18.18 -4.55 -9.56
N ASP A 183 19.20 -4.51 -10.38
CA ASP A 183 19.15 -3.73 -11.60
C ASP A 183 17.97 -4.32 -12.37
N THR A 184 16.76 -3.79 -12.10
CA THR A 184 15.63 -4.11 -12.94
C THR A 184 16.01 -3.63 -14.32
N ALA A 185 16.25 -4.59 -15.21
CA ALA A 185 16.39 -4.26 -16.62
C ALA A 185 15.22 -3.35 -17.01
N PRO A 186 15.45 -2.36 -17.86
CA PRO A 186 14.38 -1.48 -18.31
C PRO A 186 13.26 -2.33 -18.89
N PHE A 187 12.03 -2.10 -18.41
CA PHE A 187 10.83 -2.63 -19.04
C PHE A 187 10.65 -2.07 -20.42
#